data_3cd66f9a8a403a75841decd2f09f4e7e
#
_entry.id   3cd66f9a8a403a75841decd2f09f4e7e
#
_cell.length_a   1.000
_cell.length_b   1.000
_cell.length_c   1.000
_cell.angle_alpha   90.00
_cell.angle_beta   90.00
_cell.angle_gamma   90.00
#
_symmetry.space_group_name_H-M   'P 1'
#
loop_
_entity.id
_entity.type
_entity.pdbx_description
1 polymer ?
#
loop_
_entity_poly.entity_id
_entity_poly.type
_entity_poly.pdbx_seq_one_letter_code
_entity_poly.pdbx_strand_id
1 'polypeptide(L)'
;MRKFKISALLVLALLVSSVVLAQKPKIRILATGGTIAGVSASATSSAYGAGQVGVQTLIDAVPQIKDVANVSGEQIVNIGSQDMNDAVWLKLAKRINQLLNEEGYDGVLVTHGTDTMEETAYFLSLTVHSDKPVVLVGSMRPSTAISADGPANLYNGICAVADPSSKGQGVMVCMNNELFEAKSVLKTHTTDCATFKGGLYGEMGYVYNGKPVYLHKPMAKQGLQSEFDVKNLTALPKVGIVYGYANCSPLPMQAFVDAKYDGIVLAGVGDGNFYKDVFDVALKAVGNGINVVRASRVPFGPTNLNGEVDDAKYHFIASLNLNPQKARVLLMLALTKTKDWQKIQQYFAEY
;
A
#
# COMPACT_ATOMS: atom_id res chain seq x y z
N MET A 1 -46.39 32.11 -37.25
CA MET A 1 -46.09 30.66 -37.43
C MET A 1 -44.56 30.37 -37.61
N ARG A 2 -43.74 31.25 -38.16
CA ARG A 2 -42.29 31.01 -38.40
C ARG A 2 -41.45 31.02 -37.09
N LYS A 3 -41.80 31.85 -36.10
CA LYS A 3 -41.06 31.95 -34.80
C LYS A 3 -41.28 30.75 -33.88
N PHE A 4 -42.42 30.07 -33.96
CA PHE A 4 -42.71 28.87 -33.17
C PHE A 4 -41.94 27.61 -33.61
N LYS A 5 -41.61 27.53 -34.93
CA LYS A 5 -40.84 26.40 -35.49
C LYS A 5 -39.37 26.44 -35.10
N ILE A 6 -38.78 27.67 -34.96
CA ILE A 6 -37.40 27.87 -34.60
C ILE A 6 -37.18 27.52 -33.09
N SER A 7 -38.12 27.89 -32.24
CA SER A 7 -38.04 27.52 -30.80
C SER A 7 -38.17 26.02 -30.55
N ALA A 8 -39.01 25.33 -31.31
CA ALA A 8 -39.17 23.86 -31.19
C ALA A 8 -37.91 23.09 -31.68
N LEU A 9 -37.22 23.59 -32.70
CA LEU A 9 -35.95 23.01 -33.19
C LEU A 9 -34.79 23.24 -32.19
N LEU A 10 -34.73 24.41 -31.54
CA LEU A 10 -33.73 24.71 -30.52
C LEU A 10 -33.92 23.88 -29.25
N VAL A 11 -35.16 23.62 -28.82
CA VAL A 11 -35.48 22.74 -27.67
C VAL A 11 -35.17 21.27 -27.98
N LEU A 12 -35.43 20.82 -29.22
CA LEU A 12 -35.08 19.48 -29.68
C LEU A 12 -33.58 19.28 -29.79
N ALA A 13 -32.82 20.28 -30.23
CA ALA A 13 -31.35 20.25 -30.28
C ALA A 13 -30.72 20.24 -28.86
N LEU A 14 -31.32 20.91 -27.87
CA LEU A 14 -30.89 20.89 -26.48
C LEU A 14 -31.23 19.54 -25.77
N LEU A 15 -32.28 18.84 -26.20
CA LEU A 15 -32.63 17.51 -25.65
C LEU A 15 -31.78 16.37 -26.25
N VAL A 16 -31.22 16.55 -27.44
CA VAL A 16 -30.32 15.56 -28.07
C VAL A 16 -28.88 15.67 -27.57
N SER A 17 -28.49 16.79 -26.97
CA SER A 17 -27.11 17.02 -26.49
C SER A 17 -26.79 16.45 -25.08
N SER A 18 -27.69 15.69 -24.43
CA SER A 18 -27.51 15.22 -23.07
C SER A 18 -27.42 13.70 -22.87
N VAL A 19 -27.31 12.91 -23.91
CA VAL A 19 -26.95 11.49 -23.78
C VAL A 19 -25.49 11.32 -24.22
N VAL A 20 -24.59 11.98 -23.54
CA VAL A 20 -23.20 11.47 -23.46
C VAL A 20 -23.31 10.21 -22.60
N LEU A 21 -23.41 9.05 -23.24
CA LEU A 21 -23.16 7.78 -22.56
C LEU A 21 -21.78 7.92 -21.91
N ALA A 22 -21.77 8.12 -20.62
CA ALA A 22 -20.53 8.21 -19.86
C ALA A 22 -19.72 6.96 -20.18
N GLN A 23 -18.58 7.13 -20.85
CA GLN A 23 -17.72 6.01 -21.19
C GLN A 23 -17.26 5.36 -19.90
N LYS A 24 -17.39 4.02 -19.81
CA LYS A 24 -16.90 3.28 -18.64
C LYS A 24 -15.42 3.59 -18.42
N PRO A 25 -14.97 3.82 -17.18
CA PRO A 25 -13.57 4.11 -16.89
C PRO A 25 -12.66 2.97 -17.35
N LYS A 26 -11.46 3.31 -17.79
CA LYS A 26 -10.43 2.39 -18.28
C LYS A 26 -9.53 1.98 -17.10
N ILE A 27 -9.64 0.74 -16.64
CA ILE A 27 -8.93 0.24 -15.46
C ILE A 27 -7.94 -0.86 -15.86
N ARG A 28 -6.71 -0.75 -15.35
CA ARG A 28 -5.71 -1.81 -15.46
C ARG A 28 -5.63 -2.61 -14.16
N ILE A 29 -5.74 -3.95 -14.27
CA ILE A 29 -5.41 -4.87 -13.19
C ILE A 29 -3.95 -5.29 -13.35
N LEU A 30 -3.12 -5.01 -12.34
CA LEU A 30 -1.75 -5.46 -12.24
C LEU A 30 -1.67 -6.62 -11.25
N ALA A 31 -1.34 -7.82 -11.75
CA ALA A 31 -1.28 -9.01 -10.92
C ALA A 31 0.15 -9.29 -10.44
N THR A 32 0.31 -9.48 -9.11
CA THR A 32 1.59 -9.85 -8.49
C THR A 32 1.63 -11.28 -7.96
N GLY A 33 0.49 -12.00 -7.98
CA GLY A 33 0.33 -13.34 -7.43
C GLY A 33 -0.49 -13.36 -6.13
N GLY A 34 0.02 -14.04 -5.11
CA GLY A 34 -0.64 -14.14 -3.81
C GLY A 34 -1.77 -15.19 -3.73
N THR A 35 -2.48 -15.23 -2.61
CA THR A 35 -3.56 -16.17 -2.31
C THR A 35 -4.77 -16.01 -3.23
N ILE A 36 -5.07 -14.80 -3.68
CA ILE A 36 -6.17 -14.53 -4.62
C ILE A 36 -5.99 -15.28 -5.95
N ALA A 37 -4.74 -15.52 -6.35
CA ALA A 37 -4.32 -16.36 -7.47
C ALA A 37 -3.90 -17.78 -7.02
N GLY A 38 -4.23 -18.16 -5.80
CA GLY A 38 -3.85 -19.45 -5.20
C GLY A 38 -4.89 -20.53 -5.46
N VAL A 39 -4.41 -21.77 -5.62
CA VAL A 39 -5.22 -22.97 -5.80
C VAL A 39 -4.88 -23.99 -4.72
N SER A 40 -5.91 -24.53 -4.08
CA SER A 40 -5.79 -25.65 -3.14
C SER A 40 -6.26 -26.95 -3.78
N ALA A 41 -5.70 -28.06 -3.37
CA ALA A 41 -6.10 -29.40 -3.81
C ALA A 41 -7.51 -29.80 -3.29
N SER A 42 -8.01 -29.14 -2.26
CA SER A 42 -9.32 -29.40 -1.66
C SER A 42 -9.99 -28.09 -1.21
N ALA A 43 -11.29 -27.98 -1.37
CA ALA A 43 -12.09 -26.82 -0.94
C ALA A 43 -12.10 -26.58 0.58
N THR A 44 -11.68 -27.57 1.37
CA THR A 44 -11.61 -27.50 2.84
C THR A 44 -10.17 -27.45 3.37
N SER A 45 -9.16 -27.51 2.51
CA SER A 45 -7.75 -27.44 2.89
C SER A 45 -7.27 -26.01 3.03
N SER A 46 -6.52 -25.72 4.08
CA SER A 46 -5.77 -24.47 4.25
C SER A 46 -4.42 -24.47 3.50
N ALA A 47 -3.96 -25.62 3.02
CA ALA A 47 -2.73 -25.71 2.23
C ALA A 47 -3.04 -25.38 0.75
N TYR A 48 -2.30 -24.42 0.19
CA TYR A 48 -2.45 -23.99 -1.20
C TYR A 48 -1.13 -23.48 -1.80
N GLY A 49 -1.03 -23.52 -3.14
CA GLY A 49 0.05 -22.84 -3.86
C GLY A 49 -0.36 -21.42 -4.23
N ALA A 50 0.37 -20.42 -3.77
CA ALA A 50 0.11 -19.02 -4.12
C ALA A 50 0.53 -18.74 -5.58
N GLY A 51 -0.15 -17.80 -6.25
CA GLY A 51 0.26 -17.30 -7.55
C GLY A 51 0.13 -18.28 -8.72
N GLN A 52 -0.75 -19.27 -8.66
CA GLN A 52 -0.92 -20.27 -9.71
C GLN A 52 -1.84 -19.85 -10.85
N VAL A 53 -2.65 -18.82 -10.64
CA VAL A 53 -3.68 -18.35 -11.57
C VAL A 53 -3.26 -17.04 -12.21
N GLY A 54 -3.31 -16.98 -13.55
CA GLY A 54 -3.00 -15.75 -14.31
C GLY A 54 -4.09 -14.69 -14.18
N VAL A 55 -3.73 -13.43 -14.45
CA VAL A 55 -4.63 -12.26 -14.33
C VAL A 55 -5.92 -12.41 -15.14
N GLN A 56 -5.87 -13.02 -16.33
CA GLN A 56 -7.06 -13.19 -17.17
C GLN A 56 -8.09 -14.12 -16.51
N THR A 57 -7.64 -15.20 -15.87
CA THR A 57 -8.54 -16.13 -15.15
C THR A 57 -9.23 -15.43 -13.97
N LEU A 58 -8.54 -14.51 -13.27
CA LEU A 58 -9.14 -13.70 -12.20
C LEU A 58 -10.23 -12.77 -12.75
N ILE A 59 -10.00 -12.14 -13.90
CA ILE A 59 -10.98 -11.29 -14.59
C ILE A 59 -12.20 -12.10 -15.01
N ASP A 60 -11.99 -13.28 -15.59
CA ASP A 60 -13.07 -14.12 -16.08
C ASP A 60 -13.89 -14.78 -14.96
N ALA A 61 -13.29 -14.94 -13.78
CA ALA A 61 -14.00 -15.43 -12.58
C ALA A 61 -15.02 -14.44 -12.01
N VAL A 62 -14.93 -13.15 -12.38
CA VAL A 62 -15.84 -12.08 -11.88
C VAL A 62 -16.32 -11.24 -13.06
N PRO A 63 -17.20 -11.80 -13.94
CA PRO A 63 -17.62 -11.10 -15.16
C PRO A 63 -18.35 -9.78 -14.91
N GLN A 64 -18.95 -9.59 -13.73
CA GLN A 64 -19.65 -8.37 -13.31
C GLN A 64 -18.76 -7.12 -13.29
N ILE A 65 -17.44 -7.25 -13.19
CA ILE A 65 -16.52 -6.10 -13.26
C ILE A 65 -16.56 -5.40 -14.62
N LYS A 66 -16.95 -6.12 -15.69
CA LYS A 66 -17.13 -5.57 -17.04
C LYS A 66 -18.35 -4.65 -17.14
N ASP A 67 -19.29 -4.75 -16.22
CA ASP A 67 -20.43 -3.83 -16.13
C ASP A 67 -20.03 -2.48 -15.53
N VAL A 68 -19.01 -2.49 -14.67
CA VAL A 68 -18.50 -1.34 -13.94
C VAL A 68 -17.46 -0.55 -14.76
N ALA A 69 -16.51 -1.24 -15.40
CA ALA A 69 -15.35 -0.62 -16.06
C ALA A 69 -14.89 -1.39 -17.32
N ASN A 70 -14.13 -0.69 -18.17
CA ASN A 70 -13.33 -1.31 -19.23
C ASN A 70 -12.04 -1.86 -18.63
N VAL A 71 -12.05 -3.13 -18.28
CA VAL A 71 -10.97 -3.79 -17.52
C VAL A 71 -10.03 -4.55 -18.46
N SER A 72 -8.73 -4.42 -18.20
CA SER A 72 -7.68 -5.23 -18.83
C SER A 72 -6.62 -5.65 -17.80
N GLY A 73 -5.99 -6.80 -18.01
CA GLY A 73 -5.01 -7.37 -17.09
C GLY A 73 -3.58 -7.30 -17.59
N GLU A 74 -2.63 -7.22 -16.67
CA GLU A 74 -1.18 -7.32 -16.92
C GLU A 74 -0.51 -8.06 -15.76
N GLN A 75 0.30 -9.08 -16.07
CA GLN A 75 1.05 -9.82 -15.06
C GLN A 75 2.38 -9.12 -14.80
N ILE A 76 2.59 -8.64 -13.59
CA ILE A 76 3.86 -8.00 -13.17
C ILE A 76 4.87 -9.06 -12.71
N VAL A 77 4.45 -9.91 -11.78
CA VAL A 77 5.16 -11.09 -11.28
C VAL A 77 4.13 -12.13 -10.82
N ASN A 78 4.60 -13.32 -10.46
CA ASN A 78 3.74 -14.37 -9.93
C ASN A 78 4.40 -15.02 -8.71
N ILE A 79 4.30 -14.38 -7.56
CA ILE A 79 4.97 -14.77 -6.31
C ILE A 79 3.98 -14.78 -5.13
N GLY A 80 4.34 -15.52 -4.07
CA GLY A 80 3.76 -15.29 -2.76
C GLY A 80 4.25 -13.95 -2.20
N SER A 81 3.43 -13.26 -1.41
CA SER A 81 3.83 -11.94 -0.91
C SER A 81 4.99 -11.96 0.09
N GLN A 82 5.27 -13.10 0.72
CA GLN A 82 6.50 -13.30 1.51
C GLN A 82 7.78 -13.16 0.69
N ASP A 83 7.71 -13.31 -0.64
CA ASP A 83 8.83 -13.18 -1.57
C ASP A 83 8.87 -11.79 -2.26
N MET A 84 8.00 -10.84 -1.81
CA MET A 84 8.01 -9.48 -2.31
C MET A 84 9.37 -8.82 -2.03
N ASN A 85 9.84 -8.01 -2.99
CA ASN A 85 11.15 -7.39 -2.91
C ASN A 85 11.20 -6.03 -3.58
N ASP A 86 12.30 -5.31 -3.35
CA ASP A 86 12.51 -3.93 -3.80
C ASP A 86 12.45 -3.80 -5.34
N ALA A 87 12.92 -4.80 -6.10
CA ALA A 87 12.89 -4.77 -7.56
C ALA A 87 11.45 -4.84 -8.09
N VAL A 88 10.59 -5.65 -7.45
CA VAL A 88 9.16 -5.73 -7.77
C VAL A 88 8.45 -4.43 -7.41
N TRP A 89 8.74 -3.82 -6.25
CA TRP A 89 8.18 -2.54 -5.87
C TRP A 89 8.52 -1.44 -6.87
N LEU A 90 9.79 -1.32 -7.26
CA LEU A 90 10.24 -0.35 -8.27
C LEU A 90 9.55 -0.57 -9.62
N LYS A 91 9.46 -1.83 -10.09
CA LYS A 91 8.77 -2.19 -11.32
C LYS A 91 7.30 -1.79 -11.26
N LEU A 92 6.61 -2.10 -10.16
CA LEU A 92 5.19 -1.84 -9.96
C LEU A 92 4.91 -0.34 -9.92
N ALA A 93 5.66 0.45 -9.14
CA ALA A 93 5.49 1.90 -9.05
C ALA A 93 5.71 2.60 -10.40
N LYS A 94 6.77 2.24 -11.13
CA LYS A 94 7.05 2.78 -12.46
C LYS A 94 5.92 2.46 -13.44
N ARG A 95 5.43 1.21 -13.43
CA ARG A 95 4.36 0.79 -14.32
C ARG A 95 3.03 1.50 -14.02
N ILE A 96 2.69 1.69 -12.75
CA ILE A 96 1.49 2.42 -12.32
C ILE A 96 1.58 3.89 -12.79
N ASN A 97 2.71 4.56 -12.54
CA ASN A 97 2.90 5.95 -13.00
C ASN A 97 2.75 6.08 -14.52
N GLN A 98 3.31 5.16 -15.30
CA GLN A 98 3.19 5.14 -16.76
C GLN A 98 1.72 4.97 -17.19
N LEU A 99 0.99 4.01 -16.61
CA LEU A 99 -0.42 3.75 -16.92
C LEU A 99 -1.30 4.97 -16.65
N LEU A 100 -1.13 5.59 -15.48
CA LEU A 100 -2.00 6.68 -15.05
C LEU A 100 -1.68 8.01 -15.72
N ASN A 101 -0.39 8.30 -15.99
CA ASN A 101 0.05 9.60 -16.45
C ASN A 101 0.32 9.65 -17.97
N GLU A 102 0.60 8.50 -18.62
CA GLU A 102 1.02 8.45 -20.03
C GLU A 102 0.04 7.64 -20.90
N GLU A 103 -0.55 6.54 -20.41
CA GLU A 103 -1.39 5.62 -21.19
C GLU A 103 -2.90 5.86 -21.03
N GLY A 104 -3.30 6.90 -20.30
CA GLY A 104 -4.70 7.32 -20.18
C GLY A 104 -5.62 6.35 -19.44
N TYR A 105 -5.08 5.56 -18.48
CA TYR A 105 -5.91 4.82 -17.55
C TYR A 105 -6.50 5.73 -16.49
N ASP A 106 -7.74 5.43 -16.06
CA ASP A 106 -8.48 6.20 -15.05
C ASP A 106 -8.17 5.71 -13.63
N GLY A 107 -7.64 4.49 -13.50
CA GLY A 107 -7.20 3.93 -12.23
C GLY A 107 -6.51 2.58 -12.42
N VAL A 108 -5.89 2.09 -11.35
CA VAL A 108 -5.18 0.82 -11.31
C VAL A 108 -5.66 -0.01 -10.12
N LEU A 109 -5.95 -1.29 -10.36
CA LEU A 109 -6.13 -2.26 -9.30
C LEU A 109 -4.92 -3.19 -9.27
N VAL A 110 -4.39 -3.47 -8.08
CA VAL A 110 -3.27 -4.40 -7.88
C VAL A 110 -3.78 -5.62 -7.11
N THR A 111 -3.67 -6.82 -7.69
CA THR A 111 -3.87 -8.04 -6.91
C THR A 111 -2.58 -8.45 -6.22
N HIS A 112 -2.64 -8.71 -4.91
CA HIS A 112 -1.47 -8.91 -4.07
C HIS A 112 -1.73 -9.96 -3.00
N GLY A 113 -0.70 -10.67 -2.55
CA GLY A 113 -0.79 -11.51 -1.36
C GLY A 113 -0.84 -10.67 -0.09
N THR A 114 -1.54 -11.15 0.93
CA THR A 114 -1.90 -10.35 2.11
C THR A 114 -0.76 -10.09 3.08
N ASP A 115 0.33 -10.90 3.07
CA ASP A 115 1.37 -10.85 4.11
C ASP A 115 2.18 -9.55 4.12
N THR A 116 2.51 -9.01 2.94
CA THR A 116 3.26 -7.76 2.78
C THR A 116 2.47 -6.67 2.04
N MET A 117 1.15 -6.83 1.92
CA MET A 117 0.28 -5.88 1.21
C MET A 117 0.37 -4.47 1.80
N GLU A 118 0.42 -4.34 3.12
CA GLU A 118 0.50 -3.05 3.80
C GLU A 118 1.79 -2.29 3.48
N GLU A 119 2.91 -3.01 3.32
CA GLU A 119 4.21 -2.43 2.93
C GLU A 119 4.17 -1.96 1.48
N THR A 120 3.66 -2.80 0.57
CA THR A 120 3.50 -2.45 -0.84
C THR A 120 2.56 -1.28 -1.02
N ALA A 121 1.42 -1.25 -0.31
CA ALA A 121 0.48 -0.15 -0.35
C ALA A 121 1.13 1.17 0.10
N TYR A 122 1.88 1.14 1.20
CA TYR A 122 2.58 2.31 1.71
C TYR A 122 3.69 2.77 0.76
N PHE A 123 4.49 1.86 0.21
CA PHE A 123 5.49 2.20 -0.80
C PHE A 123 4.86 2.89 -2.02
N LEU A 124 3.76 2.35 -2.54
CA LEU A 124 3.05 2.93 -3.69
C LEU A 124 2.43 4.29 -3.36
N SER A 125 1.90 4.49 -2.15
CA SER A 125 1.33 5.78 -1.74
C SER A 125 2.36 6.91 -1.76
N LEU A 126 3.62 6.57 -1.51
CA LEU A 126 4.74 7.50 -1.51
C LEU A 126 5.39 7.70 -2.89
N THR A 127 5.18 6.79 -3.86
CA THR A 127 5.93 6.76 -5.12
C THR A 127 5.07 6.85 -6.38
N VAL A 128 3.74 6.80 -6.24
CA VAL A 128 2.81 7.00 -7.36
C VAL A 128 2.36 8.45 -7.40
N HIS A 129 2.80 9.21 -8.41
CA HIS A 129 2.50 10.63 -8.58
C HIS A 129 1.26 10.83 -9.45
N SER A 130 0.08 10.57 -8.90
CA SER A 130 -1.20 10.76 -9.57
C SER A 130 -2.31 11.06 -8.55
N ASP A 131 -3.36 11.75 -8.97
CA ASP A 131 -4.61 11.89 -8.22
C ASP A 131 -5.63 10.80 -8.55
N LYS A 132 -5.32 9.94 -9.53
CA LYS A 132 -6.14 8.79 -9.90
C LYS A 132 -5.99 7.64 -8.90
N PRO A 133 -7.07 6.90 -8.61
CA PRO A 133 -7.04 5.88 -7.57
C PRO A 133 -6.18 4.68 -7.93
N VAL A 134 -5.50 4.16 -6.92
CA VAL A 134 -4.83 2.85 -6.94
C VAL A 134 -5.37 2.03 -5.76
N VAL A 135 -5.92 0.85 -6.05
CA VAL A 135 -6.49 -0.02 -5.01
C VAL A 135 -5.78 -1.36 -5.02
N LEU A 136 -5.29 -1.79 -3.85
CA LEU A 136 -4.76 -3.14 -3.66
C LEU A 136 -5.86 -4.04 -3.11
N VAL A 137 -5.96 -5.26 -3.65
CA VAL A 137 -6.85 -6.32 -3.18
C VAL A 137 -6.11 -7.64 -3.05
N GLY A 138 -6.59 -8.50 -2.17
CA GLY A 138 -6.07 -9.85 -2.01
C GLY A 138 -7.17 -10.80 -1.57
N SER A 139 -6.77 -11.95 -1.04
CA SER A 139 -7.71 -12.84 -0.35
C SER A 139 -7.01 -13.57 0.78
N MET A 140 -7.77 -13.93 1.81
CA MET A 140 -7.32 -14.77 2.92
C MET A 140 -7.57 -16.26 2.65
N ARG A 141 -8.45 -16.56 1.68
CA ARG A 141 -8.79 -17.93 1.26
C ARG A 141 -8.39 -18.15 -0.19
N PRO A 142 -7.86 -19.33 -0.56
CA PRO A 142 -7.57 -19.65 -1.95
C PRO A 142 -8.86 -19.67 -2.79
N SER A 143 -8.72 -19.47 -4.10
CA SER A 143 -9.86 -19.36 -5.03
C SER A 143 -10.77 -20.60 -5.04
N THR A 144 -10.24 -21.76 -4.68
CA THR A 144 -10.94 -23.04 -4.61
C THR A 144 -11.63 -23.32 -3.26
N ALA A 145 -11.44 -22.46 -2.25
CA ALA A 145 -12.01 -22.66 -0.91
C ALA A 145 -13.52 -22.39 -0.89
N ILE A 146 -14.23 -23.07 0.02
CA ILE A 146 -15.61 -22.72 0.34
C ILE A 146 -15.62 -21.28 0.90
N SER A 147 -16.51 -20.44 0.39
CA SER A 147 -16.59 -19.01 0.74
C SER A 147 -15.28 -18.26 0.49
N ALA A 148 -14.61 -18.50 -0.65
CA ALA A 148 -13.47 -17.71 -1.09
C ALA A 148 -13.81 -16.22 -1.12
N ASP A 149 -12.99 -15.39 -0.49
CA ASP A 149 -13.21 -13.93 -0.37
C ASP A 149 -12.65 -13.14 -1.56
N GLY A 150 -11.77 -13.75 -2.36
CA GLY A 150 -11.10 -13.10 -3.50
C GLY A 150 -12.03 -12.47 -4.54
N PRO A 151 -13.08 -13.18 -5.02
CA PRO A 151 -14.02 -12.63 -6.00
C PRO A 151 -14.73 -11.36 -5.51
N ALA A 152 -15.19 -11.34 -4.26
CA ALA A 152 -15.83 -10.16 -3.67
C ALA A 152 -14.85 -8.98 -3.51
N ASN A 153 -13.63 -9.26 -3.04
CA ASN A 153 -12.58 -8.25 -2.90
C ASN A 153 -12.19 -7.66 -4.27
N LEU A 154 -12.09 -8.50 -5.32
CA LEU A 154 -11.81 -8.04 -6.68
C LEU A 154 -12.91 -7.13 -7.21
N TYR A 155 -14.19 -7.55 -7.07
CA TYR A 155 -15.34 -6.76 -7.48
C TYR A 155 -15.40 -5.41 -6.77
N ASN A 156 -15.28 -5.40 -5.45
CA ASN A 156 -15.31 -4.18 -4.64
C ASN A 156 -14.13 -3.26 -4.94
N GLY A 157 -12.94 -3.82 -5.16
CA GLY A 157 -11.76 -3.07 -5.59
C GLY A 157 -11.98 -2.37 -6.93
N ILE A 158 -12.59 -3.04 -7.92
CA ILE A 158 -12.93 -2.42 -9.22
C ILE A 158 -13.99 -1.35 -9.04
N CYS A 159 -15.02 -1.57 -8.21
CA CYS A 159 -16.02 -0.54 -7.91
C CYS A 159 -15.37 0.71 -7.29
N ALA A 160 -14.44 0.52 -6.35
CA ALA A 160 -13.71 1.62 -5.74
C ALA A 160 -12.82 2.35 -6.73
N VAL A 161 -12.04 1.64 -7.56
CA VAL A 161 -11.16 2.27 -8.57
C VAL A 161 -11.95 3.03 -9.64
N ALA A 162 -13.14 2.52 -10.02
CA ALA A 162 -13.94 3.08 -11.10
C ALA A 162 -14.78 4.29 -10.69
N ASP A 163 -14.99 4.51 -9.41
CA ASP A 163 -15.87 5.58 -8.91
C ASP A 163 -15.16 6.93 -8.91
N PRO A 164 -15.78 8.00 -9.46
CA PRO A 164 -15.19 9.33 -9.47
C PRO A 164 -14.85 9.90 -8.09
N SER A 165 -15.55 9.47 -7.01
CA SER A 165 -15.28 9.90 -5.63
C SER A 165 -13.94 9.38 -5.09
N SER A 166 -13.35 8.39 -5.75
CA SER A 166 -12.03 7.83 -5.40
C SER A 166 -10.86 8.68 -5.87
N LYS A 167 -11.14 9.68 -6.73
CA LYS A 167 -10.10 10.62 -7.16
C LYS A 167 -9.59 11.43 -5.96
N GLY A 168 -8.26 11.46 -5.79
CA GLY A 168 -7.61 12.13 -4.67
C GLY A 168 -7.60 11.33 -3.36
N GLN A 169 -8.13 10.09 -3.35
CA GLN A 169 -8.04 9.19 -2.18
C GLN A 169 -6.68 8.46 -2.11
N GLY A 170 -5.85 8.58 -3.15
CA GLY A 170 -4.50 8.00 -3.20
C GLY A 170 -4.51 6.48 -3.35
N VAL A 171 -3.54 5.83 -2.69
CA VAL A 171 -3.40 4.37 -2.67
C VAL A 171 -4.17 3.79 -1.49
N MET A 172 -5.05 2.83 -1.79
CA MET A 172 -5.95 2.21 -0.82
C MET A 172 -5.79 0.69 -0.81
N VAL A 173 -6.11 0.07 0.31
CA VAL A 173 -6.34 -1.38 0.40
C VAL A 173 -7.85 -1.61 0.52
N CYS A 174 -8.41 -2.48 -0.33
CA CYS A 174 -9.82 -2.88 -0.27
C CYS A 174 -9.90 -4.37 0.08
N MET A 175 -10.32 -4.68 1.29
CA MET A 175 -10.47 -6.03 1.80
C MET A 175 -11.74 -6.14 2.65
N ASN A 176 -12.49 -7.24 2.50
CA ASN A 176 -13.68 -7.51 3.31
C ASN A 176 -14.70 -6.35 3.29
N ASN A 177 -14.92 -5.75 2.11
CA ASN A 177 -15.78 -4.57 1.85
C ASN A 177 -15.28 -3.25 2.48
N GLU A 178 -14.17 -3.23 3.21
CA GLU A 178 -13.61 -2.07 3.87
C GLU A 178 -12.49 -1.46 3.02
N LEU A 179 -12.39 -0.13 3.05
CA LEU A 179 -11.36 0.67 2.39
C LEU A 179 -10.43 1.25 3.45
N PHE A 180 -9.13 1.07 3.26
CA PHE A 180 -8.11 1.52 4.20
C PHE A 180 -7.08 2.42 3.52
N GLU A 181 -6.65 3.44 4.23
CA GLU A 181 -5.50 4.26 3.84
C GLU A 181 -4.20 3.44 3.92
N ALA A 182 -3.32 3.58 2.93
CA ALA A 182 -2.05 2.84 2.86
C ALA A 182 -1.14 3.06 4.09
N LYS A 183 -1.12 4.27 4.66
CA LYS A 183 -0.31 4.57 5.86
C LYS A 183 -0.79 3.80 7.09
N SER A 184 -2.10 3.70 7.29
CA SER A 184 -2.69 3.20 8.54
C SER A 184 -3.05 1.71 8.50
N VAL A 185 -3.25 1.12 7.31
CA VAL A 185 -3.68 -0.28 7.19
C VAL A 185 -2.68 -1.26 7.80
N LEU A 186 -3.19 -2.24 8.54
CA LEU A 186 -2.39 -3.26 9.23
C LEU A 186 -3.09 -4.62 9.12
N LYS A 187 -2.33 -5.68 8.78
CA LYS A 187 -2.79 -7.07 8.90
C LYS A 187 -2.70 -7.50 10.36
N THR A 188 -3.85 -7.71 11.01
CA THR A 188 -3.92 -7.95 12.48
C THR A 188 -4.19 -9.39 12.86
N HIS A 189 -4.55 -10.24 11.90
CA HIS A 189 -4.86 -11.66 12.14
C HIS A 189 -4.29 -12.54 11.03
N THR A 190 -3.85 -13.73 11.36
CA THR A 190 -3.16 -14.65 10.42
C THR A 190 -4.11 -15.32 9.41
N THR A 191 -5.38 -15.51 9.74
CA THR A 191 -6.33 -16.33 8.95
C THR A 191 -7.70 -15.71 8.73
N ASP A 192 -8.11 -14.70 9.51
CA ASP A 192 -9.43 -14.07 9.40
C ASP A 192 -9.54 -13.25 8.10
N CYS A 193 -10.69 -13.33 7.41
CA CYS A 193 -10.95 -12.48 6.25
C CYS A 193 -11.05 -11.00 6.62
N ALA A 194 -11.52 -10.66 7.83
CA ALA A 194 -11.58 -9.30 8.38
C ALA A 194 -10.26 -8.89 9.06
N THR A 195 -9.13 -9.37 8.55
CA THR A 195 -7.80 -9.20 9.17
C THR A 195 -7.22 -7.81 9.04
N PHE A 196 -7.59 -7.04 8.02
CA PHE A 196 -7.06 -5.68 7.83
C PHE A 196 -7.81 -4.69 8.71
N LYS A 197 -7.06 -3.79 9.35
CA LYS A 197 -7.59 -2.73 10.20
C LYS A 197 -6.83 -1.43 9.94
N GLY A 198 -7.52 -0.29 10.10
CA GLY A 198 -6.95 1.04 9.92
C GLY A 198 -6.21 1.59 11.14
N GLY A 199 -5.79 0.75 12.08
CA GLY A 199 -5.11 1.16 13.29
C GLY A 199 -5.98 2.10 14.15
N LEU A 200 -5.38 3.18 14.64
CA LEU A 200 -6.09 4.21 15.42
C LEU A 200 -7.04 5.09 14.59
N TYR A 201 -6.89 5.06 13.26
CA TYR A 201 -7.66 5.93 12.36
C TYR A 201 -8.91 5.25 11.79
N GLY A 202 -9.03 3.93 11.97
CA GLY A 202 -10.14 3.14 11.44
C GLY A 202 -10.10 2.96 9.92
N GLU A 203 -11.22 2.57 9.38
CA GLU A 203 -11.46 2.43 7.95
C GLU A 203 -11.70 3.82 7.33
N MET A 204 -11.03 4.12 6.21
CA MET A 204 -11.32 5.36 5.48
C MET A 204 -12.66 5.33 4.75
N GLY A 205 -13.26 4.15 4.61
CA GLY A 205 -14.53 3.96 3.94
C GLY A 205 -14.88 2.47 3.77
N TYR A 206 -15.93 2.23 3.02
CA TYR A 206 -16.39 0.88 2.69
C TYR A 206 -17.09 0.86 1.33
N VAL A 207 -17.25 -0.33 0.75
CA VAL A 207 -18.01 -0.54 -0.48
C VAL A 207 -19.35 -1.19 -0.13
N TYR A 208 -20.44 -0.54 -0.53
CA TYR A 208 -21.80 -1.05 -0.34
C TYR A 208 -22.58 -0.99 -1.65
N ASN A 209 -23.18 -2.11 -2.05
CA ASN A 209 -23.92 -2.24 -3.32
C ASN A 209 -23.10 -1.71 -4.54
N GLY A 210 -21.81 -2.05 -4.60
CA GLY A 210 -20.92 -1.64 -5.69
C GLY A 210 -20.57 -0.15 -5.70
N LYS A 211 -20.78 0.57 -4.61
CA LYS A 211 -20.42 2.00 -4.47
C LYS A 211 -19.51 2.21 -3.26
N PRO A 212 -18.37 2.89 -3.42
CA PRO A 212 -17.56 3.30 -2.29
C PRO A 212 -18.23 4.43 -1.52
N VAL A 213 -18.15 4.36 -0.20
CA VAL A 213 -18.58 5.40 0.74
C VAL A 213 -17.39 5.78 1.58
N TYR A 214 -16.91 7.01 1.44
CA TYR A 214 -15.76 7.51 2.17
C TYR A 214 -16.18 8.24 3.45
N LEU A 215 -15.56 7.90 4.57
CA LEU A 215 -15.77 8.50 5.89
C LEU A 215 -14.84 9.67 6.13
N HIS A 216 -13.60 9.59 5.59
CA HIS A 216 -12.61 10.65 5.66
C HIS A 216 -11.65 10.59 4.45
N LYS A 217 -10.89 11.65 4.25
CA LYS A 217 -9.79 11.70 3.27
C LYS A 217 -8.49 11.19 3.89
N PRO A 218 -7.50 10.79 3.07
CA PRO A 218 -6.16 10.49 3.57
C PRO A 218 -5.60 11.64 4.41
N MET A 219 -4.94 11.31 5.53
CA MET A 219 -4.41 12.30 6.47
C MET A 219 -2.93 12.58 6.26
N ALA A 220 -2.20 11.69 5.59
CA ALA A 220 -0.78 11.83 5.33
C ALA A 220 -0.50 12.35 3.91
N LYS A 221 0.66 12.95 3.73
CA LYS A 221 1.17 13.29 2.39
C LYS A 221 1.33 12.02 1.57
N GLN A 222 0.83 12.03 0.34
CA GLN A 222 0.96 10.94 -0.63
C GLN A 222 0.67 11.44 -2.05
N GLY A 223 0.80 10.57 -3.03
CA GLY A 223 0.45 10.87 -4.41
C GLY A 223 1.22 12.08 -4.95
N LEU A 224 0.50 13.07 -5.47
CA LEU A 224 1.09 14.32 -6.01
C LEU A 224 1.81 15.17 -4.94
N GLN A 225 1.56 14.95 -3.66
CA GLN A 225 2.23 15.68 -2.57
C GLN A 225 3.55 15.02 -2.15
N SER A 226 3.81 13.80 -2.61
CA SER A 226 5.05 13.09 -2.29
C SER A 226 6.23 13.61 -3.11
N GLU A 227 7.40 13.71 -2.47
CA GLU A 227 8.64 14.07 -3.15
C GLU A 227 9.50 12.87 -3.57
N PHE A 228 9.06 11.64 -3.28
CA PHE A 228 9.83 10.42 -3.52
C PHE A 228 9.63 9.89 -4.94
N ASP A 229 10.45 10.34 -5.90
CA ASP A 229 10.43 9.84 -7.28
C ASP A 229 11.38 8.65 -7.45
N VAL A 230 10.82 7.53 -7.95
CA VAL A 230 11.57 6.29 -8.20
C VAL A 230 11.86 6.03 -9.69
N LYS A 231 11.49 6.97 -10.58
CA LYS A 231 11.60 6.80 -12.03
C LYS A 231 12.98 6.31 -12.47
N ASN A 232 14.03 6.91 -11.93
CA ASN A 232 15.42 6.63 -12.30
C ASN A 232 16.14 5.66 -11.34
N LEU A 233 15.48 5.18 -10.29
CA LEU A 233 16.09 4.26 -9.35
C LEU A 233 16.14 2.84 -9.92
N THR A 234 17.28 2.18 -9.77
CA THR A 234 17.48 0.76 -10.11
C THR A 234 17.53 -0.14 -8.87
N ALA A 235 17.79 0.44 -7.70
CA ALA A 235 17.81 -0.23 -6.41
C ALA A 235 17.39 0.76 -5.31
N LEU A 236 17.00 0.25 -4.15
CA LEU A 236 16.74 1.02 -2.94
C LEU A 236 17.89 0.88 -1.95
N PRO A 237 18.11 1.86 -1.05
CA PRO A 237 19.05 1.75 0.05
C PRO A 237 18.77 0.53 0.93
N LYS A 238 19.82 -0.09 1.47
CA LYS A 238 19.72 -1.27 2.33
C LYS A 238 19.27 -0.88 3.73
N VAL A 239 18.06 -1.27 4.12
CA VAL A 239 17.51 -1.04 5.47
C VAL A 239 17.06 -2.36 6.07
N GLY A 240 17.54 -2.69 7.27
CA GLY A 240 17.17 -3.88 8.02
C GLY A 240 16.24 -3.57 9.20
N ILE A 241 15.53 -4.60 9.70
CA ILE A 241 14.72 -4.50 10.92
C ILE A 241 15.30 -5.43 11.97
N VAL A 242 15.49 -4.91 13.19
CA VAL A 242 15.88 -5.68 14.38
C VAL A 242 14.68 -5.77 15.31
N TYR A 243 14.28 -6.98 15.69
CA TYR A 243 13.14 -7.20 16.57
C TYR A 243 13.58 -7.24 18.04
N GLY A 244 13.06 -6.34 18.87
CA GLY A 244 13.36 -6.23 20.29
C GLY A 244 12.57 -7.21 21.14
N TYR A 245 13.23 -7.81 22.16
CA TYR A 245 12.65 -8.73 23.12
C TYR A 245 13.45 -8.70 24.44
N ALA A 246 12.93 -9.33 25.50
CA ALA A 246 13.65 -9.41 26.77
C ALA A 246 14.98 -10.15 26.58
N ASN A 247 16.08 -9.59 27.10
CA ASN A 247 17.44 -10.09 26.91
C ASN A 247 17.85 -10.16 25.41
N CYS A 248 17.50 -9.12 24.66
CA CYS A 248 17.72 -9.06 23.22
C CYS A 248 19.21 -9.10 22.86
N SER A 249 19.59 -10.03 21.99
CA SER A 249 20.96 -10.12 21.48
C SER A 249 21.30 -8.93 20.58
N PRO A 250 22.47 -8.32 20.72
CA PRO A 250 22.94 -7.25 19.81
C PRO A 250 23.41 -7.79 18.45
N LEU A 251 23.61 -9.11 18.31
CA LEU A 251 24.18 -9.72 17.09
C LEU A 251 23.44 -9.36 15.79
N PRO A 252 22.09 -9.38 15.71
CA PRO A 252 21.41 -9.01 14.48
C PRO A 252 21.70 -7.57 14.06
N MET A 253 21.76 -6.64 15.02
CA MET A 253 22.07 -5.25 14.74
C MET A 253 23.54 -5.08 14.32
N GLN A 254 24.47 -5.76 15.02
CA GLN A 254 25.88 -5.76 14.67
C GLN A 254 26.10 -6.29 13.24
N ALA A 255 25.39 -7.35 12.83
CA ALA A 255 25.48 -7.90 11.48
C ALA A 255 25.10 -6.88 10.40
N PHE A 256 24.08 -6.04 10.62
CA PHE A 256 23.72 -4.97 9.70
C PHE A 256 24.81 -3.86 9.66
N VAL A 257 25.39 -3.54 10.80
CA VAL A 257 26.52 -2.57 10.88
C VAL A 257 27.72 -3.10 10.08
N ASP A 258 28.11 -4.35 10.30
CA ASP A 258 29.25 -4.99 9.63
C ASP A 258 29.03 -5.12 8.13
N ALA A 259 27.78 -5.39 7.71
CA ALA A 259 27.36 -5.45 6.31
C ALA A 259 27.14 -4.07 5.66
N LYS A 260 27.40 -2.98 6.39
CA LYS A 260 27.30 -1.59 5.94
C LYS A 260 25.92 -1.26 5.34
N TYR A 261 24.87 -1.57 6.09
CA TYR A 261 23.53 -1.14 5.73
C TYR A 261 23.42 0.39 5.80
N ASP A 262 22.53 0.97 5.01
CA ASP A 262 22.32 2.43 4.99
C ASP A 262 21.43 2.89 6.15
N GLY A 263 20.55 2.02 6.65
CA GLY A 263 19.66 2.28 7.77
C GLY A 263 19.27 1.02 8.53
N ILE A 264 18.85 1.20 9.77
CA ILE A 264 18.36 0.13 10.64
C ILE A 264 17.10 0.64 11.35
N VAL A 265 16.03 -0.16 11.32
CA VAL A 265 14.82 0.07 12.11
C VAL A 265 14.83 -0.89 13.29
N LEU A 266 14.65 -0.41 14.50
CA LEU A 266 14.43 -1.24 15.66
C LEU A 266 12.92 -1.36 15.94
N ALA A 267 12.38 -2.56 15.88
CA ALA A 267 11.07 -2.90 16.41
C ALA A 267 11.21 -3.08 17.94
N GLY A 268 11.35 -1.98 18.66
CA GLY A 268 11.61 -1.95 20.09
C GLY A 268 10.42 -2.38 20.94
N VAL A 269 10.61 -2.43 22.24
CA VAL A 269 9.55 -2.72 23.23
C VAL A 269 8.94 -1.41 23.73
N GLY A 270 7.68 -1.46 24.18
CA GLY A 270 6.99 -0.26 24.69
C GLY A 270 7.05 0.89 23.69
N ASP A 271 7.51 2.07 24.10
CA ASP A 271 7.68 3.27 23.28
C ASP A 271 8.99 3.24 22.44
N GLY A 272 9.29 2.10 21.81
CA GLY A 272 10.47 1.93 20.96
C GLY A 272 11.78 1.81 21.73
N ASN A 273 11.75 1.23 22.93
CA ASN A 273 12.92 1.11 23.81
C ASN A 273 13.88 0.02 23.36
N PHE A 274 15.16 0.27 23.58
CA PHE A 274 16.27 -0.65 23.31
C PHE A 274 16.61 -1.50 24.56
N TYR A 275 17.00 -2.74 24.35
CA TYR A 275 17.78 -3.46 25.35
C TYR A 275 19.20 -2.85 25.40
N LYS A 276 19.80 -2.73 26.60
CA LYS A 276 21.08 -2.00 26.82
C LYS A 276 22.20 -2.38 25.84
N ASP A 277 22.40 -3.67 25.59
CA ASP A 277 23.49 -4.13 24.71
C ASP A 277 23.20 -3.80 23.23
N VAL A 278 21.94 -3.72 22.82
CA VAL A 278 21.51 -3.27 21.48
C VAL A 278 21.69 -1.76 21.37
N PHE A 279 21.48 -1.00 22.43
CA PHE A 279 21.67 0.44 22.48
C PHE A 279 23.11 0.84 22.15
N ASP A 280 24.08 0.12 22.72
CA ASP A 280 25.52 0.37 22.47
C ASP A 280 25.87 0.15 20.98
N VAL A 281 25.27 -0.87 20.34
CA VAL A 281 25.47 -1.11 18.91
C VAL A 281 24.75 -0.05 18.05
N ALA A 282 23.58 0.45 18.51
CA ALA A 282 22.88 1.54 17.83
C ALA A 282 23.71 2.83 17.80
N LEU A 283 24.40 3.16 18.91
CA LEU A 283 25.31 4.30 18.94
C LEU A 283 26.49 4.12 17.97
N LYS A 284 27.05 2.91 17.87
CA LYS A 284 28.11 2.60 16.88
C LYS A 284 27.58 2.74 15.44
N ALA A 285 26.33 2.29 15.19
CA ALA A 285 25.71 2.44 13.89
C ALA A 285 25.60 3.91 13.46
N VAL A 286 25.10 4.78 14.35
CA VAL A 286 25.05 6.24 14.11
C VAL A 286 26.44 6.82 13.90
N GLY A 287 27.43 6.44 14.73
CA GLY A 287 28.82 6.86 14.57
C GLY A 287 29.44 6.45 13.23
N ASN A 288 28.93 5.39 12.59
CA ASN A 288 29.33 4.92 11.26
C ASN A 288 28.48 5.54 10.13
N GLY A 289 27.60 6.52 10.42
CA GLY A 289 26.75 7.19 9.44
C GLY A 289 25.53 6.35 8.98
N ILE A 290 25.15 5.33 9.76
CA ILE A 290 23.94 4.54 9.53
C ILE A 290 22.78 5.20 10.28
N ASN A 291 21.68 5.50 9.59
CA ASN A 291 20.49 6.07 10.24
C ASN A 291 19.73 4.99 11.03
N VAL A 292 19.44 5.28 12.30
CA VAL A 292 18.71 4.37 13.20
C VAL A 292 17.35 4.94 13.52
N VAL A 293 16.29 4.16 13.19
CA VAL A 293 14.91 4.49 13.49
C VAL A 293 14.44 3.65 14.66
N ARG A 294 13.92 4.30 15.71
CA ARG A 294 13.16 3.66 16.77
C ARG A 294 11.71 3.51 16.34
N ALA A 295 11.22 2.29 16.29
CA ALA A 295 9.83 1.93 16.12
C ALA A 295 9.41 0.97 17.22
N SER A 296 8.13 0.65 17.34
CA SER A 296 7.65 -0.29 18.34
C SER A 296 7.11 -1.58 17.72
N ARG A 297 7.36 -2.72 18.37
CA ARG A 297 6.65 -3.97 18.08
C ARG A 297 5.20 -3.97 18.59
N VAL A 298 4.83 -2.98 19.38
CA VAL A 298 3.45 -2.78 19.84
C VAL A 298 2.63 -2.28 18.63
N PRO A 299 1.50 -2.92 18.29
CA PRO A 299 0.81 -2.64 17.03
C PRO A 299 0.11 -1.28 16.98
N PHE A 300 -0.18 -0.67 18.14
CA PHE A 300 -0.91 0.60 18.22
C PHE A 300 -0.23 1.58 19.17
N GLY A 301 -0.31 2.85 18.83
CA GLY A 301 0.30 3.95 19.54
C GLY A 301 1.59 4.43 18.86
N PRO A 302 1.93 5.71 19.01
CA PRO A 302 3.15 6.27 18.42
C PRO A 302 4.39 5.84 19.20
N THR A 303 5.52 5.78 18.51
CA THR A 303 6.84 5.89 19.13
C THR A 303 7.16 7.36 19.29
N ASN A 304 7.14 7.88 20.52
CA ASN A 304 7.25 9.31 20.80
C ASN A 304 8.68 9.82 20.60
N LEU A 305 8.80 10.98 19.95
CA LEU A 305 10.06 11.68 19.80
C LEU A 305 10.51 12.27 21.14
N ASN A 306 11.75 12.01 21.54
CA ASN A 306 12.33 12.46 22.82
C ASN A 306 11.50 12.04 24.05
N GLY A 307 10.88 10.86 24.00
CA GLY A 307 10.17 10.27 25.13
C GLY A 307 11.12 9.71 26.18
N GLU A 308 11.20 8.37 26.31
CA GLU A 308 12.13 7.71 27.23
C GLU A 308 13.60 7.72 26.72
N VAL A 309 13.79 7.91 25.41
CA VAL A 309 15.11 8.05 24.77
C VAL A 309 15.27 9.47 24.23
N ASP A 310 16.40 10.10 24.53
CA ASP A 310 16.76 11.43 23.99
C ASP A 310 17.26 11.27 22.53
N ASP A 311 16.30 11.28 21.60
CA ASP A 311 16.59 11.09 20.16
C ASP A 311 17.51 12.17 19.61
N ALA A 312 17.34 13.42 20.06
CA ALA A 312 18.14 14.54 19.62
C ALA A 312 19.62 14.38 20.02
N LYS A 313 19.89 13.89 21.23
CA LYS A 313 21.25 13.64 21.73
C LYS A 313 21.94 12.52 20.97
N TYR A 314 21.20 11.45 20.65
CA TYR A 314 21.76 10.24 20.04
C TYR A 314 21.61 10.20 18.52
N HIS A 315 20.97 11.18 17.92
CA HIS A 315 20.65 11.26 16.48
C HIS A 315 19.81 10.07 16.00
N PHE A 316 18.92 9.58 16.85
CA PHE A 316 17.94 8.59 16.46
C PHE A 316 16.72 9.26 15.82
N ILE A 317 15.95 8.48 15.10
CA ILE A 317 14.71 8.89 14.44
C ILE A 317 13.56 8.13 15.09
N ALA A 318 12.53 8.83 15.55
CA ALA A 318 11.32 8.21 16.05
C ALA A 318 10.36 7.91 14.88
N SER A 319 9.82 6.69 14.82
CA SER A 319 8.91 6.29 13.72
C SER A 319 7.52 6.91 13.81
N LEU A 320 7.21 7.56 14.92
CA LEU A 320 5.88 8.11 15.21
C LEU A 320 4.79 7.02 15.03
N ASN A 321 3.82 7.24 14.15
CA ASN A 321 2.71 6.32 13.96
C ASN A 321 2.99 5.16 12.97
N LEU A 322 4.21 5.05 12.46
CA LEU A 322 4.57 3.96 11.56
C LEU A 322 5.04 2.72 12.33
N ASN A 323 4.48 1.57 11.98
CA ASN A 323 5.01 0.29 12.42
C ASN A 323 6.39 0.02 11.80
N PRO A 324 7.17 -0.95 12.32
CA PRO A 324 8.55 -1.15 11.88
C PRO A 324 8.71 -1.39 10.38
N GLN A 325 7.83 -2.16 9.74
CA GLN A 325 7.91 -2.47 8.32
C GLN A 325 7.63 -1.25 7.44
N LYS A 326 6.67 -0.39 7.79
CA LYS A 326 6.42 0.86 7.08
C LYS A 326 7.50 1.92 7.38
N ALA A 327 8.01 1.95 8.61
CA ALA A 327 9.17 2.78 8.95
C ALA A 327 10.39 2.41 8.10
N ARG A 328 10.60 1.10 7.81
CA ARG A 328 11.61 0.64 6.86
C ARG A 328 11.37 1.18 5.46
N VAL A 329 10.15 1.12 4.96
CA VAL A 329 9.78 1.64 3.64
C VAL A 329 10.10 3.14 3.53
N LEU A 330 9.65 3.94 4.52
CA LEU A 330 9.91 5.38 4.50
C LEU A 330 11.41 5.69 4.62
N LEU A 331 12.15 4.97 5.48
CA LEU A 331 13.58 5.18 5.63
C LEU A 331 14.34 4.88 4.32
N MET A 332 14.00 3.79 3.61
CA MET A 332 14.60 3.50 2.30
C MET A 332 14.39 4.65 1.31
N LEU A 333 13.18 5.20 1.24
CA LEU A 333 12.87 6.31 0.33
C LEU A 333 13.56 7.61 0.79
N ALA A 334 13.55 7.93 2.08
CA ALA A 334 14.23 9.09 2.64
C ALA A 334 15.73 9.07 2.35
N LEU A 335 16.38 7.92 2.48
CA LEU A 335 17.80 7.72 2.19
C LEU A 335 18.17 7.90 0.71
N THR A 336 17.21 7.87 -0.21
CA THR A 336 17.44 8.29 -1.60
C THR A 336 17.61 9.79 -1.76
N LYS A 337 17.20 10.58 -0.75
CA LYS A 337 17.22 12.05 -0.75
C LYS A 337 18.33 12.62 0.16
N THR A 338 18.50 12.06 1.35
CA THR A 338 19.42 12.60 2.36
C THR A 338 19.84 11.54 3.37
N LYS A 339 20.98 11.77 4.02
CA LYS A 339 21.43 11.03 5.22
C LYS A 339 21.31 11.88 6.50
N ASP A 340 20.86 13.13 6.40
CA ASP A 340 20.62 14.00 7.55
C ASP A 340 19.43 13.48 8.36
N TRP A 341 19.71 13.04 9.59
CA TRP A 341 18.71 12.44 10.48
C TRP A 341 17.58 13.42 10.84
N GLN A 342 17.84 14.73 10.94
CA GLN A 342 16.83 15.75 11.24
C GLN A 342 15.85 15.89 10.08
N LYS A 343 16.37 15.90 8.85
CA LYS A 343 15.51 15.93 7.65
C LYS A 343 14.73 14.63 7.49
N ILE A 344 15.34 13.48 7.83
CA ILE A 344 14.63 12.20 7.83
C ILE A 344 13.53 12.20 8.90
N GLN A 345 13.80 12.72 10.13
CA GLN A 345 12.76 12.87 11.16
C GLN A 345 11.59 13.73 10.69
N GLN A 346 11.86 14.78 9.91
CA GLN A 346 10.80 15.60 9.31
C GLN A 346 9.94 14.77 8.34
N TYR A 347 10.53 13.90 7.51
CA TYR A 347 9.78 12.98 6.66
C TYR A 347 8.86 12.07 7.48
N PHE A 348 9.32 11.52 8.60
CA PHE A 348 8.49 10.70 9.48
C PHE A 348 7.30 11.47 10.09
N ALA A 349 7.43 12.78 10.27
CA ALA A 349 6.32 13.62 10.74
C ALA A 349 5.30 13.96 9.64
N GLU A 350 5.72 14.01 8.38
CA GLU A 350 4.90 14.46 7.26
C GLU A 350 4.21 13.30 6.51
N TYR A 351 4.86 12.15 6.40
CA TYR A 351 4.44 10.97 5.66
C TYR A 351 4.00 9.85 6.64
#